data_3f0751bf0911145ab85366debbe373c6
#
_entry.id   3f0751bf0911145ab85366debbe373c6
#
_cell.length_a   1.000
_cell.length_b   1.000
_cell.length_c   1.000
_cell.angle_alpha   90.00
_cell.angle_beta   90.00
_cell.angle_gamma   90.00
#
_symmetry.space_group_name_H-M   'P 1'
#
loop_
_entity.id
_entity.type
_entity.pdbx_description
1 polymer ?
#
loop_
_entity_poly.entity_id
_entity_poly.type
_entity_poly.pdbx_seq_one_letter_code
_entity_poly.pdbx_strand_id
1 'polypeptide(L)'
;WGKLYGQWIAGATVFVYDHEKFTPADMLQMIQDYRITSLCAPPTIFRFLIREDMTKYDLSSLQYCTIAGEALNPAVFDTFYKLTGIKLMEGFGQTETTLTVATFPWMEPKPGSMGVPNPQYKVDLLRPDGSRAEDGEQGQIVIHTTNGKPIGLFKEYYRDAERTREAWHDGLYYTGDV
;
A
#
# COMPACT_ATOMS: atom_id res chain seq x y z
N TRP A 1 5.60 -5.11 6.50
CA TRP A 1 6.19 -4.31 7.57
C TRP A 1 5.18 -3.32 8.16
N GLY A 2 4.54 -2.46 7.38
CA GLY A 2 3.65 -1.42 7.85
C GLY A 2 2.44 -1.92 8.66
N LYS A 3 1.92 -3.10 8.33
CA LYS A 3 0.78 -3.70 9.03
C LYS A 3 1.09 -4.10 10.48
N LEU A 4 2.34 -4.32 10.81
CA LEU A 4 2.77 -4.73 12.15
C LEU A 4 3.61 -3.65 12.82
N TYR A 5 4.76 -3.34 12.26
CA TYR A 5 5.71 -2.41 12.87
C TYR A 5 5.23 -0.97 12.85
N GLY A 6 4.55 -0.54 11.77
CA GLY A 6 3.96 0.79 11.70
C GLY A 6 2.90 1.02 12.78
N GLN A 7 2.06 0.02 13.04
CA GLN A 7 1.05 0.09 14.09
C GLN A 7 1.69 0.15 15.48
N TRP A 8 2.73 -0.65 15.72
CA TRP A 8 3.44 -0.62 17.01
C TRP A 8 4.17 0.70 17.24
N ILE A 9 4.81 1.26 16.22
CA ILE A 9 5.43 2.60 16.32
C ILE A 9 4.39 3.68 16.66
N ALA A 10 3.19 3.57 16.10
CA ALA A 10 2.08 4.46 16.39
C ALA A 10 1.38 4.19 17.74
N GLY A 11 1.79 3.15 18.49
CA GLY A 11 1.15 2.74 19.73
C GLY A 11 -0.24 2.12 19.57
N ALA A 12 -0.56 1.67 18.34
CA ALA A 12 -1.85 1.06 18.05
C ALA A 12 -1.89 -0.42 18.44
N THR A 13 -3.07 -0.91 18.82
CA THR A 13 -3.32 -2.33 19.02
C THR A 13 -3.35 -3.05 17.67
N VAL A 14 -2.62 -4.14 17.55
CA VAL A 14 -2.63 -4.99 16.36
C VAL A 14 -3.56 -6.18 16.61
N PHE A 15 -4.63 -6.27 15.83
CA PHE A 15 -5.49 -7.44 15.84
C PHE A 15 -4.87 -8.54 14.96
N VAL A 16 -4.73 -9.73 15.55
CA VAL A 16 -4.18 -10.91 14.88
C VAL A 16 -5.21 -12.02 14.94
N TYR A 17 -5.53 -12.57 13.79
CA TYR A 17 -6.45 -13.67 13.66
C TYR A 17 -5.83 -14.81 12.84
N ASP A 18 -5.72 -15.96 13.46
CA ASP A 18 -5.25 -17.18 12.82
C ASP A 18 -6.44 -17.95 12.22
N HIS A 19 -6.46 -18.09 10.90
CA HIS A 19 -7.53 -18.76 10.17
C HIS A 19 -6.95 -19.75 9.17
N GLU A 20 -7.55 -20.92 9.09
CA GLU A 20 -7.15 -21.93 8.11
C GLU A 20 -7.50 -21.52 6.68
N LYS A 21 -8.65 -20.84 6.52
CA LYS A 21 -9.14 -20.37 5.23
C LYS A 21 -9.79 -19.00 5.37
N PHE A 22 -9.45 -18.08 4.48
CA PHE A 22 -10.11 -16.78 4.41
C PHE A 22 -11.56 -16.94 3.98
N THR A 23 -12.50 -16.36 4.75
CA THR A 23 -13.88 -16.13 4.34
C THR A 23 -14.24 -14.66 4.56
N PRO A 24 -14.90 -14.00 3.58
CA PRO A 24 -15.27 -12.59 3.73
C PRO A 24 -16.24 -12.37 4.90
N ALA A 25 -17.18 -13.29 5.10
CA ALA A 25 -18.15 -13.23 6.20
C ALA A 25 -17.47 -13.21 7.57
N ASP A 26 -16.48 -14.08 7.80
CA ASP A 26 -15.73 -14.13 9.06
C ASP A 26 -14.97 -12.81 9.30
N MET A 27 -14.38 -12.24 8.24
CA MET A 27 -13.68 -10.96 8.37
C MET A 27 -14.64 -9.83 8.75
N LEU A 28 -15.82 -9.76 8.13
CA LEU A 28 -16.83 -8.75 8.49
C LEU A 28 -17.33 -8.96 9.93
N GLN A 29 -17.52 -10.22 10.35
CA GLN A 29 -17.88 -10.55 11.71
C GLN A 29 -16.79 -10.13 12.71
N MET A 30 -15.50 -10.37 12.42
CA MET A 30 -14.38 -9.93 13.24
C MET A 30 -14.33 -8.39 13.39
N ILE A 31 -14.55 -7.67 12.29
CA ILE A 31 -14.60 -6.20 12.33
C ILE A 31 -15.66 -5.73 13.31
N GLN A 32 -16.85 -6.32 13.27
CA GLN A 32 -17.95 -6.03 14.20
C GLN A 32 -17.60 -6.39 15.64
N ASP A 33 -17.25 -7.66 15.90
CA ASP A 33 -17.12 -8.21 17.24
C ASP A 33 -15.97 -7.59 18.04
N TYR A 34 -14.87 -7.31 17.35
CA TYR A 34 -13.67 -6.71 17.95
C TYR A 34 -13.57 -5.21 17.73
N ARG A 35 -14.59 -4.62 17.10
CA ARG A 35 -14.67 -3.18 16.83
C ARG A 35 -13.40 -2.64 16.20
N ILE A 36 -12.96 -3.32 15.12
CA ILE A 36 -11.77 -2.96 14.36
C ILE A 36 -11.97 -1.56 13.76
N THR A 37 -10.98 -0.70 13.95
CA THR A 37 -11.05 0.69 13.50
C THR A 37 -10.34 0.92 12.16
N SER A 38 -9.37 0.08 11.82
CA SER A 38 -8.63 0.19 10.55
C SER A 38 -8.34 -1.17 9.95
N LEU A 39 -8.47 -1.24 8.62
CA LEU A 39 -8.19 -2.45 7.84
C LEU A 39 -7.15 -2.15 6.76
N CYS A 40 -6.08 -2.94 6.73
CA CYS A 40 -5.12 -2.94 5.62
C CYS A 40 -5.14 -4.28 4.92
N ALA A 41 -5.59 -4.32 3.67
CA ALA A 41 -5.68 -5.54 2.89
C ALA A 41 -5.40 -5.29 1.40
N PRO A 42 -5.02 -6.30 0.60
CA PRO A 42 -4.93 -6.14 -0.84
C PRO A 42 -6.32 -5.95 -1.48
N PRO A 43 -6.41 -5.33 -2.66
CA PRO A 43 -7.67 -5.14 -3.40
C PRO A 43 -8.50 -6.40 -3.58
N THR A 44 -7.83 -7.54 -3.72
CA THR A 44 -8.50 -8.86 -3.81
C THR A 44 -9.41 -9.14 -2.62
N ILE A 45 -9.02 -8.78 -1.41
CA ILE A 45 -9.86 -8.96 -0.21
C ILE A 45 -11.10 -8.07 -0.31
N PHE A 46 -10.96 -6.80 -0.68
CA PHE A 46 -12.10 -5.90 -0.85
C PHE A 46 -13.05 -6.37 -1.95
N ARG A 47 -12.54 -6.98 -3.04
CA ARG A 47 -13.39 -7.62 -4.06
C ARG A 47 -14.26 -8.76 -3.51
N PHE A 48 -13.79 -9.47 -2.50
CA PHE A 48 -14.60 -10.48 -1.82
C PHE A 48 -15.58 -9.83 -0.84
N LEU A 49 -15.15 -8.86 -0.06
CA LEU A 49 -16.02 -8.20 0.93
C LEU A 49 -17.24 -7.55 0.29
N ILE A 50 -17.10 -6.85 -0.85
CA ILE A 50 -18.22 -6.19 -1.54
C ILE A 50 -19.23 -7.16 -2.18
N ARG A 51 -18.95 -8.47 -2.20
CA ARG A 51 -19.89 -9.50 -2.65
C ARG A 51 -20.76 -10.04 -1.53
N GLU A 52 -20.38 -9.77 -0.28
CA GLU A 52 -21.19 -10.12 0.88
C GLU A 52 -22.28 -9.07 1.12
N ASP A 53 -23.33 -9.49 1.81
CA ASP A 53 -24.35 -8.56 2.30
C ASP A 53 -23.83 -7.84 3.54
N MET A 54 -23.08 -6.76 3.29
CA MET A 54 -22.44 -5.97 4.35
C MET A 54 -23.43 -5.30 5.30
N THR A 55 -24.72 -5.21 4.94
CA THR A 55 -25.77 -4.64 5.79
C THR A 55 -26.09 -5.50 7.02
N LYS A 56 -25.65 -6.76 7.01
CA LYS A 56 -25.82 -7.69 8.14
C LYS A 56 -24.83 -7.46 9.27
N TYR A 57 -23.82 -6.60 9.07
CA TYR A 57 -22.73 -6.40 10.03
C TYR A 57 -22.68 -4.94 10.49
N ASP A 58 -22.41 -4.74 11.78
CA ASP A 58 -22.11 -3.40 12.30
C ASP A 58 -20.65 -3.03 12.03
N LEU A 59 -20.43 -2.27 10.96
CA LEU A 59 -19.12 -1.79 10.55
C LEU A 59 -18.84 -0.35 11.04
N SER A 60 -19.65 0.19 11.96
CA SER A 60 -19.53 1.58 12.43
C SER A 60 -18.23 1.90 13.14
N SER A 61 -17.50 0.90 13.60
CA SER A 61 -16.15 1.06 14.17
C SER A 61 -15.08 1.31 13.14
N LEU A 62 -15.26 0.82 11.88
CA LEU A 62 -14.26 0.92 10.84
C LEU A 62 -14.19 2.36 10.30
N GLN A 63 -13.03 2.99 10.43
CA GLN A 63 -12.80 4.40 10.10
C GLN A 63 -11.86 4.61 8.93
N TYR A 64 -10.92 3.67 8.74
CA TYR A 64 -9.85 3.85 7.78
C TYR A 64 -9.46 2.54 7.11
N CYS A 65 -9.45 2.54 5.79
CA CYS A 65 -9.06 1.37 5.00
C CYS A 65 -7.91 1.72 4.07
N THR A 66 -6.85 0.92 4.10
CA THR A 66 -5.71 1.06 3.20
C THR A 66 -5.54 -0.17 2.34
N ILE A 67 -5.10 0.05 1.13
CA ILE A 67 -4.79 -1.02 0.19
C ILE A 67 -3.35 -0.91 -0.31
N ALA A 68 -2.73 -2.03 -0.51
CA ALA A 68 -1.40 -2.14 -1.11
C ALA A 68 -1.17 -3.55 -1.67
N GLY A 69 -0.18 -3.67 -2.56
CA GLY A 69 0.27 -4.95 -3.12
C GLY A 69 -0.29 -5.27 -4.50
N GLU A 70 -1.39 -4.66 -4.89
CA GLU A 70 -2.00 -4.78 -6.22
C GLU A 70 -2.63 -3.43 -6.59
N ALA A 71 -2.83 -3.16 -7.89
CA ALA A 71 -3.56 -1.99 -8.34
C ALA A 71 -5.06 -2.11 -8.00
N LEU A 72 -5.65 -1.02 -7.52
CA LEU A 72 -7.07 -0.94 -7.19
C LEU A 72 -7.91 -0.75 -8.45
N ASN A 73 -8.87 -1.64 -8.66
CA ASN A 73 -9.90 -1.41 -9.66
C ASN A 73 -10.88 -0.32 -9.16
N PRO A 74 -11.10 0.78 -9.91
CA PRO A 74 -12.01 1.85 -9.53
C PRO A 74 -13.42 1.37 -9.16
N ALA A 75 -13.95 0.34 -9.83
CA ALA A 75 -15.27 -0.21 -9.53
C ALA A 75 -15.34 -0.85 -8.11
N VAL A 76 -14.23 -1.37 -7.61
CA VAL A 76 -14.15 -1.89 -6.24
C VAL A 76 -14.18 -0.75 -5.24
N PHE A 77 -13.44 0.33 -5.52
CA PHE A 77 -13.46 1.55 -4.71
C PHE A 77 -14.88 2.11 -4.61
N ASP A 78 -15.53 2.35 -5.76
CA ASP A 78 -16.86 2.96 -5.82
C ASP A 78 -17.90 2.12 -5.07
N THR A 79 -17.84 0.79 -5.27
CA THR A 79 -18.78 -0.13 -4.62
C THR A 79 -18.57 -0.17 -3.12
N PHE A 80 -17.33 -0.27 -2.66
CA PHE A 80 -17.02 -0.28 -1.23
C PHE A 80 -17.40 1.03 -0.55
N TYR A 81 -17.08 2.16 -1.19
CA TYR A 81 -17.46 3.49 -0.70
C TYR A 81 -18.98 3.65 -0.62
N LYS A 82 -19.72 3.21 -1.64
CA LYS A 82 -21.18 3.24 -1.64
C LYS A 82 -21.81 2.43 -0.50
N LEU A 83 -21.21 1.27 -0.17
CA LEU A 83 -21.70 0.38 0.87
C LEU A 83 -21.35 0.83 2.29
N THR A 84 -20.20 1.48 2.47
CA THR A 84 -19.64 1.76 3.81
C THR A 84 -19.45 3.24 4.11
N GLY A 85 -19.41 4.10 3.10
CA GLY A 85 -18.99 5.50 3.24
C GLY A 85 -17.48 5.67 3.49
N ILE A 86 -16.68 4.59 3.45
CA ILE A 86 -15.25 4.63 3.74
C ILE A 86 -14.47 4.60 2.43
N LYS A 87 -13.53 5.54 2.29
CA LYS A 87 -12.62 5.61 1.14
C LYS A 87 -11.47 4.63 1.31
N LEU A 88 -11.09 3.96 0.21
CA LEU A 88 -9.91 3.12 0.17
C LEU A 88 -8.68 3.96 -0.17
N MET A 89 -7.70 3.98 0.72
CA MET A 89 -6.48 4.76 0.58
C MET A 89 -5.38 3.85 0.00
N GLU A 90 -5.00 4.15 -1.23
CA GLU A 90 -4.05 3.32 -1.98
C GLU A 90 -2.61 3.68 -1.64
N GLY A 91 -1.71 2.70 -1.62
CA GLY A 91 -0.29 2.91 -1.41
C GLY A 91 0.56 1.85 -2.10
N PHE A 92 1.65 2.31 -2.67
CA PHE A 92 2.70 1.49 -3.28
C PHE A 92 3.93 1.48 -2.38
N GLY A 93 4.54 0.32 -2.29
CA GLY A 93 5.82 0.11 -1.63
C GLY A 93 6.22 -1.35 -1.71
N GLN A 94 7.46 -1.61 -1.37
CA GLN A 94 8.07 -2.93 -1.39
C GLN A 94 8.60 -3.26 0.01
N THR A 95 9.02 -4.50 0.22
CA THR A 95 9.76 -4.87 1.44
C THR A 95 11.04 -4.06 1.58
N GLU A 96 11.62 -3.71 0.46
CA GLU A 96 12.84 -2.93 0.30
C GLU A 96 12.67 -1.45 0.65
N THR A 97 11.45 -0.89 0.50
CA THR A 97 11.26 0.57 0.54
C THR A 97 10.29 1.05 1.61
N THR A 98 9.52 0.16 2.22
CA THR A 98 8.32 0.58 2.95
C THR A 98 7.31 1.30 2.03
N LEU A 99 6.59 2.32 2.50
CA LEU A 99 5.61 3.05 1.70
C LEU A 99 6.30 4.14 0.87
N THR A 100 6.35 3.94 -0.46
CA THR A 100 7.06 4.83 -1.40
C THR A 100 6.17 5.91 -2.00
N VAL A 101 4.96 5.53 -2.41
CA VAL A 101 3.93 6.41 -2.97
C VAL A 101 2.61 6.08 -2.29
N ALA A 102 1.82 7.08 -1.90
CA ALA A 102 0.54 6.83 -1.24
C ALA A 102 -0.45 7.97 -1.38
N THR A 103 -1.72 7.61 -1.22
CA THR A 103 -2.79 8.54 -0.86
C THR A 103 -2.78 8.69 0.66
N PHE A 104 -2.34 9.84 1.15
CA PHE A 104 -2.23 10.11 2.58
C PHE A 104 -3.59 10.48 3.21
N PRO A 105 -3.76 10.36 4.55
CA PRO A 105 -5.05 10.59 5.22
C PRO A 105 -5.69 11.95 4.98
N TRP A 106 -4.88 12.97 4.67
CA TRP A 106 -5.36 14.35 4.38
C TRP A 106 -5.67 14.59 2.90
N MET A 107 -5.55 13.56 2.06
CA MET A 107 -5.77 13.67 0.61
C MET A 107 -7.13 13.10 0.23
N GLU A 108 -7.69 13.62 -0.85
CA GLU A 108 -8.81 12.98 -1.53
C GLU A 108 -8.26 11.88 -2.45
N PRO A 109 -8.67 10.61 -2.26
CA PRO A 109 -8.21 9.53 -3.13
C PRO A 109 -8.75 9.69 -4.55
N LYS A 110 -7.90 9.39 -5.52
CA LYS A 110 -8.27 9.30 -6.93
C LYS A 110 -8.22 7.81 -7.31
N PRO A 111 -9.35 7.14 -7.51
CA PRO A 111 -9.37 5.71 -7.86
C PRO A 111 -8.51 5.41 -9.09
N GLY A 112 -7.65 4.40 -8.96
CA GLY A 112 -6.67 4.04 -9.99
C GLY A 112 -5.37 4.85 -9.95
N SER A 113 -5.16 5.65 -8.89
CA SER A 113 -3.91 6.33 -8.63
C SER A 113 -3.37 5.96 -7.26
N MET A 114 -2.11 5.58 -7.17
CA MET A 114 -1.43 5.27 -5.90
C MET A 114 -1.24 6.50 -5.00
N GLY A 115 -1.44 7.72 -5.52
CA GLY A 115 -1.26 8.96 -4.78
C GLY A 115 0.02 9.71 -5.16
N VAL A 116 0.74 10.22 -4.16
CA VAL A 116 1.94 11.04 -4.33
C VAL A 116 3.16 10.41 -3.63
N PRO A 117 4.38 10.77 -4.04
CA PRO A 117 5.60 10.32 -3.36
C PRO A 117 5.58 10.62 -1.87
N ASN A 118 6.03 9.66 -1.06
CA ASN A 118 6.27 9.88 0.35
C ASN A 118 7.35 10.95 0.52
N PRO A 119 7.15 11.98 1.35
CA PRO A 119 8.13 13.05 1.55
C PRO A 119 9.54 12.61 1.97
N GLN A 120 9.67 11.39 2.48
CA GLN A 120 10.98 10.81 2.83
C GLN A 120 11.81 10.40 1.61
N TYR A 121 11.16 10.25 0.44
CA TYR A 121 11.80 9.77 -0.78
C TYR A 121 11.73 10.81 -1.89
N LYS A 122 12.85 11.01 -2.56
CA LYS A 122 12.84 11.68 -3.86
C LYS A 122 12.62 10.59 -4.91
N VAL A 123 11.39 10.51 -5.42
CA VAL A 123 10.93 9.51 -6.41
C VAL A 123 10.88 10.15 -7.79
N ASP A 124 11.34 9.44 -8.79
CA ASP A 124 11.17 9.77 -10.21
C ASP A 124 10.72 8.55 -11.01
N LEU A 125 10.27 8.80 -12.22
CA LEU A 125 9.97 7.77 -13.23
C LEU A 125 10.98 7.88 -14.36
N LEU A 126 11.68 6.79 -14.67
CA LEU A 126 12.66 6.75 -15.73
C LEU A 126 12.21 5.87 -16.89
N ARG A 127 12.40 6.38 -18.12
CA ARG A 127 12.27 5.59 -19.34
C ARG A 127 13.42 4.56 -19.45
N PRO A 128 13.32 3.58 -20.36
CA PRO A 128 14.38 2.58 -20.56
C PRO A 128 15.74 3.18 -20.97
N ASP A 129 15.77 4.38 -21.55
CA ASP A 129 16.99 5.10 -21.92
C ASP A 129 17.61 5.89 -20.75
N GLY A 130 17.01 5.82 -19.56
CA GLY A 130 17.45 6.54 -18.35
C GLY A 130 16.98 7.99 -18.27
N SER A 131 16.29 8.51 -19.26
CA SER A 131 15.68 9.85 -19.19
C SER A 131 14.42 9.84 -18.33
N ARG A 132 14.08 11.00 -17.77
CA ARG A 132 12.85 11.16 -16.98
C ARG A 132 11.62 11.02 -17.88
N ALA A 133 10.62 10.25 -17.43
CA ALA A 133 9.33 10.16 -18.10
C ALA A 133 8.52 11.45 -17.91
N GLU A 134 7.81 11.84 -18.96
CA GLU A 134 6.87 12.96 -18.92
C GLU A 134 5.52 12.54 -18.33
N ASP A 135 4.68 13.52 -18.02
CA ASP A 135 3.34 13.27 -17.50
C ASP A 135 2.50 12.44 -18.49
N GLY A 136 1.94 11.33 -18.00
CA GLY A 136 1.16 10.39 -18.82
C GLY A 136 1.99 9.28 -19.49
N GLU A 137 3.31 9.28 -19.34
CA GLU A 137 4.16 8.20 -19.84
C GLU A 137 4.45 7.16 -18.76
N GLN A 138 4.75 5.96 -19.20
CA GLN A 138 5.24 4.90 -18.33
C GLN A 138 6.74 5.08 -18.06
N GLY A 139 7.14 4.79 -16.84
CA GLY A 139 8.54 4.78 -16.45
C GLY A 139 8.76 3.91 -15.23
N GLN A 140 9.95 3.36 -15.10
CA GLN A 140 10.34 2.61 -13.92
C GLN A 140 10.43 3.55 -12.72
N ILE A 141 9.81 3.16 -11.61
CA ILE A 141 9.87 3.90 -10.36
C ILE A 141 11.28 3.78 -9.78
N VAL A 142 11.93 4.92 -9.54
CA VAL A 142 13.27 4.99 -8.93
C VAL A 142 13.28 5.91 -7.71
N ILE A 143 14.18 5.64 -6.77
CA ILE A 143 14.39 6.47 -5.59
C ILE A 143 15.81 7.00 -5.61
N HIS A 144 15.97 8.33 -5.48
CA HIS A 144 17.28 8.96 -5.41
C HIS A 144 18.01 8.65 -4.10
N THR A 145 19.27 8.27 -4.20
CA THR A 145 20.14 7.93 -3.06
C THR A 145 21.46 8.72 -3.03
N THR A 146 21.64 9.67 -3.95
CA THR A 146 22.85 10.51 -4.07
C THR A 146 23.16 11.33 -2.82
N ASN A 147 22.14 11.77 -2.07
CA ASN A 147 22.29 12.52 -0.83
C ASN A 147 22.34 11.62 0.42
N GLY A 148 22.67 10.39 0.26
CA GLY A 148 22.61 9.35 1.27
C GLY A 148 21.37 8.47 1.13
N LYS A 149 21.41 7.35 1.79
CA LYS A 149 20.33 6.38 1.80
C LYS A 149 19.15 6.88 2.64
N PRO A 150 17.94 7.03 2.06
CA PRO A 150 16.78 7.44 2.84
C PRO A 150 16.46 6.43 3.94
N ILE A 151 15.92 6.93 5.06
CA ILE A 151 15.37 6.08 6.11
C ILE A 151 14.21 5.25 5.54
N GLY A 152 14.17 3.96 5.88
CA GLY A 152 13.13 3.05 5.38
C GLY A 152 13.53 2.28 4.12
N LEU A 153 14.61 2.67 3.45
CA LEU A 153 15.17 1.89 2.36
C LEU A 153 16.04 0.75 2.92
N PHE A 154 15.87 -0.49 2.41
CA PHE A 154 16.61 -1.66 2.88
C PHE A 154 18.13 -1.49 2.76
N LYS A 155 18.90 -2.28 3.51
CA LYS A 155 20.35 -2.15 3.50
C LYS A 155 20.97 -2.80 2.25
N GLU A 156 20.62 -4.05 2.02
CA GLU A 156 21.16 -4.89 0.94
C GLU A 156 20.33 -6.19 0.87
N TYR A 157 20.42 -6.91 -0.22
CA TYR A 157 19.95 -8.29 -0.29
C TYR A 157 20.92 -9.21 0.46
N TYR A 158 20.39 -10.06 1.32
CA TYR A 158 21.20 -10.91 2.18
C TYR A 158 22.04 -11.88 1.36
N ARG A 159 23.38 -11.78 1.52
CA ARG A 159 24.38 -12.60 0.81
C ARG A 159 24.26 -12.57 -0.72
N ASP A 160 23.70 -11.50 -1.27
CA ASP A 160 23.51 -11.32 -2.70
C ASP A 160 23.97 -9.91 -3.12
N ALA A 161 25.27 -9.75 -3.21
CA ALA A 161 25.89 -8.48 -3.57
C ALA A 161 25.67 -8.11 -5.06
N GLU A 162 25.47 -9.10 -5.92
CA GLU A 162 25.20 -8.88 -7.33
C GLU A 162 23.82 -8.26 -7.52
N ARG A 163 22.78 -8.88 -7.00
CA ARG A 163 21.41 -8.34 -6.99
C ARG A 163 21.32 -6.99 -6.31
N THR A 164 22.12 -6.78 -5.25
CA THR A 164 22.16 -5.46 -4.60
C THR A 164 22.72 -4.40 -5.52
N ARG A 165 23.80 -4.69 -6.30
CA ARG A 165 24.36 -3.76 -7.29
C ARG A 165 23.43 -3.51 -8.49
N GLU A 166 22.69 -4.54 -8.91
CA GLU A 166 21.69 -4.41 -9.98
C GLU A 166 20.54 -3.47 -9.58
N ALA A 167 20.07 -3.57 -8.32
CA ALA A 167 19.01 -2.72 -7.82
C ALA A 167 19.49 -1.30 -7.46
N TRP A 168 20.79 -1.14 -7.15
CA TRP A 168 21.40 0.12 -6.69
C TRP A 168 22.63 0.49 -7.48
N HIS A 169 22.45 1.40 -8.39
CA HIS A 169 23.55 1.96 -9.20
C HIS A 169 23.24 3.40 -9.59
N ASP A 170 24.23 4.15 -10.02
CA ASP A 170 24.13 5.54 -10.52
C ASP A 170 23.43 6.52 -9.55
N GLY A 171 23.50 6.25 -8.25
CA GLY A 171 22.86 7.08 -7.22
C GLY A 171 21.35 6.91 -7.13
N LEU A 172 20.82 5.82 -7.68
CA LEU A 172 19.42 5.47 -7.69
C LEU A 172 19.20 4.06 -7.12
N TYR A 173 18.04 3.86 -6.51
CA TYR A 173 17.47 2.54 -6.29
C TYR A 173 16.37 2.30 -7.31
N TYR A 174 16.47 1.21 -8.05
CA TYR A 174 15.52 0.79 -9.06
C TYR A 174 14.54 -0.23 -8.46
N THR A 175 13.26 0.12 -8.44
CA THR A 175 12.25 -0.76 -7.82
C THR A 175 11.92 -1.98 -8.67
N GLY A 176 12.13 -1.91 -9.98
CA GLY A 176 11.67 -2.92 -10.94
C GLY A 176 10.19 -2.79 -11.31
N ASP A 177 9.44 -1.88 -10.68
CA ASP A 177 8.03 -1.61 -10.97
C ASP A 177 7.87 -0.39 -11.89
N VAL A 178 6.81 -0.38 -12.71
CA VAL A 178 6.46 0.67 -13.68
C VAL A 178 5.04 1.16 -13.50
#